data_22cd5e92fe2f607fc1c4b1ef460bbc7e
#
_entry.id   22cd5e92fe2f607fc1c4b1ef460bbc7e
#
_cell.length_a   1.000
_cell.length_b   1.000
_cell.length_c   1.000
_cell.angle_alpha   90.00
_cell.angle_beta   90.00
_cell.angle_gamma   90.00
#
_symmetry.space_group_name_H-M   'P 1'
#
loop_
_entity.id
_entity.type
_entity.pdbx_description
1 polymer ?
#
loop_
_entity_poly.entity_id
_entity_poly.type
_entity_poly.pdbx_seq_one_letter_code
_entity_poly.pdbx_strand_id
1 'polypeptide(L)'
;MATTGEEVGAAGSKKLYEEGYMKDVDCLFVAEPSHDTIIYSHKGSLNFRITSNGEAAHSSMPYNGYNAINPLMKYLLELDNALNQDLRQNEVLGELVMSTTIFNAGDQVNSVPANAVAEINVRTIPEFDNDEVIALFKETADKYNAEGSDIKVEVTMSLPSVFTNGQSKMVEWTKELGKKYLGFDIRQEGSPGVTDASNLLRGKDEDFPFMMFGPGETKMAHKVDEYVYKEYYLAFFDLYKELILKLAHEEA
;
A
#
# COMPACT_ATOMS: atom_id res chain seq x y z
N MET A 1 16.95 12.34 -6.04
CA MET A 1 17.30 11.24 -5.11
C MET A 1 16.87 9.93 -5.75
N ALA A 2 17.58 8.85 -5.56
CA ALA A 2 17.18 7.51 -6.02
C ALA A 2 17.16 6.56 -4.81
N THR A 3 16.11 5.77 -4.70
CA THR A 3 15.90 4.80 -3.62
C THR A 3 16.07 3.37 -4.12
N THR A 4 16.11 2.41 -3.23
CA THR A 4 16.16 0.99 -3.55
C THR A 4 15.10 0.22 -2.76
N GLY A 5 14.64 -0.91 -3.31
CA GLY A 5 13.74 -1.83 -2.60
C GLY A 5 12.30 -1.35 -2.49
N GLU A 6 11.83 -0.49 -3.40
CA GLU A 6 10.46 0.01 -3.41
C GLU A 6 9.48 -1.16 -3.51
N GLU A 7 9.66 -2.08 -4.44
CA GLU A 7 8.84 -3.26 -4.70
C GLU A 7 8.76 -4.27 -3.53
N VAL A 8 9.68 -4.19 -2.59
CA VAL A 8 9.80 -5.14 -1.46
C VAL A 8 9.76 -4.44 -0.10
N GLY A 9 8.88 -3.47 0.06
CA GLY A 9 8.63 -2.78 1.32
C GLY A 9 9.34 -1.45 1.49
N ALA A 10 9.84 -0.86 0.38
CA ALA A 10 10.34 0.51 0.34
C ALA A 10 11.45 0.82 1.37
N ALA A 11 12.40 -0.11 1.54
CA ALA A 11 13.45 -0.01 2.55
C ALA A 11 14.35 1.22 2.38
N GLY A 12 14.58 1.66 1.13
CA GLY A 12 15.38 2.84 0.83
C GLY A 12 14.73 4.12 1.33
N SER A 13 13.46 4.34 1.05
CA SER A 13 12.71 5.52 1.50
C SER A 13 12.52 5.54 3.02
N LYS A 14 12.31 4.38 3.64
CA LYS A 14 12.27 4.26 5.09
C LYS A 14 13.57 4.75 5.73
N LYS A 15 14.71 4.31 5.22
CA LYS A 15 16.02 4.75 5.69
C LYS A 15 16.22 6.26 5.53
N LEU A 16 15.83 6.83 4.40
CA LEU A 16 15.92 8.27 4.16
C LEU A 16 15.08 9.06 5.18
N TYR A 17 13.88 8.60 5.48
CA TYR A 17 13.04 9.21 6.51
C TYR A 17 13.69 9.12 7.90
N GLU A 18 14.16 7.93 8.31
CA GLU A 18 14.80 7.68 9.62
C GLU A 18 16.09 8.51 9.82
N GLU A 19 16.86 8.73 8.76
CA GLU A 19 18.06 9.58 8.76
C GLU A 19 17.73 11.09 8.70
N GLY A 20 16.46 11.46 8.59
CA GLY A 20 15.96 12.83 8.68
C GLY A 20 16.11 13.66 7.41
N TYR A 21 16.32 13.03 6.24
CA TYR A 21 16.42 13.74 4.95
C TYR A 21 15.16 14.51 4.56
N MET A 22 14.01 14.18 5.15
CA MET A 22 12.73 14.84 4.85
C MET A 22 12.41 16.06 5.73
N LYS A 23 13.28 16.42 6.68
CA LYS A 23 13.00 17.53 7.64
C LYS A 23 12.86 18.89 6.96
N ASP A 24 13.79 19.18 6.03
CA ASP A 24 13.91 20.49 5.37
C ASP A 24 13.47 20.40 3.90
N VAL A 25 12.51 19.51 3.61
CA VAL A 25 11.95 19.34 2.27
C VAL A 25 10.59 20.02 2.20
N ASP A 26 10.44 20.95 1.25
CA ASP A 26 9.24 21.77 1.06
C ASP A 26 8.25 21.17 0.08
N CYS A 27 8.70 20.28 -0.80
CA CYS A 27 7.84 19.56 -1.74
C CYS A 27 8.46 18.21 -2.12
N LEU A 28 7.63 17.28 -2.54
CA LEU A 28 8.06 15.96 -3.02
C LEU A 28 7.35 15.63 -4.32
N PHE A 29 8.11 15.25 -5.37
CA PHE A 29 7.54 14.52 -6.47
C PHE A 29 8.27 13.19 -6.70
N VAL A 30 7.48 12.16 -7.04
CA VAL A 30 7.95 10.80 -7.29
C VAL A 30 7.71 10.47 -8.75
N ALA A 31 8.76 10.06 -9.46
CA ALA A 31 8.72 9.84 -10.91
C ALA A 31 8.25 8.42 -11.26
N GLU A 32 7.07 8.04 -10.76
CA GLU A 32 6.43 6.76 -11.06
C GLU A 32 5.63 6.82 -12.37
N PRO A 33 5.46 5.69 -13.07
CA PRO A 33 4.68 5.65 -14.31
C PRO A 33 3.23 6.10 -14.10
N SER A 34 2.84 7.23 -14.67
CA SER A 34 1.48 7.75 -14.55
C SER A 34 0.98 8.47 -15.81
N HIS A 35 1.84 8.62 -16.82
CA HIS A 35 1.57 9.15 -18.14
C HIS A 35 0.92 10.54 -18.16
N ASP A 36 -0.41 10.61 -18.16
CA ASP A 36 -1.23 11.82 -18.27
C ASP A 36 -1.90 12.20 -16.94
N THR A 37 -1.51 11.57 -15.84
CA THR A 37 -2.22 11.69 -14.56
C THR A 37 -1.25 12.03 -13.43
N ILE A 38 -1.50 13.11 -12.71
CA ILE A 38 -0.87 13.42 -11.44
C ILE A 38 -1.60 12.62 -10.35
N ILE A 39 -0.86 11.78 -9.64
CA ILE A 39 -1.36 11.11 -8.44
C ILE A 39 -0.91 11.93 -7.23
N TYR A 40 -1.87 12.41 -6.44
CA TYR A 40 -1.61 13.26 -5.27
C TYR A 40 -1.96 12.60 -3.94
N SER A 41 -2.56 11.42 -4.00
CA SER A 41 -2.91 10.59 -2.84
C SER A 41 -2.88 9.13 -3.23
N HIS A 42 -2.52 8.25 -2.30
CA HIS A 42 -2.58 6.81 -2.54
C HIS A 42 -2.90 6.01 -1.27
N LYS A 43 -3.49 4.83 -1.46
CA LYS A 43 -3.77 3.91 -0.34
C LYS A 43 -2.50 3.47 0.35
N GLY A 44 -2.62 3.07 1.60
CA GLY A 44 -1.57 2.31 2.29
C GLY A 44 -1.56 0.84 1.88
N SER A 45 -0.57 0.12 2.37
CA SER A 45 -0.49 -1.33 2.17
C SER A 45 0.03 -2.01 3.43
N LEU A 46 -0.74 -2.98 3.89
CA LEU A 46 -0.36 -3.88 4.98
C LEU A 46 -0.34 -5.31 4.45
N ASN A 47 0.73 -6.04 4.76
CA ASN A 47 0.77 -7.47 4.55
C ASN A 47 0.83 -8.18 5.89
N PHE A 48 -0.03 -9.17 6.04
CA PHE A 48 -0.07 -10.04 7.21
C PHE A 48 0.22 -11.49 6.82
N ARG A 49 0.91 -12.17 7.71
CA ARG A 49 0.99 -13.63 7.75
C ARG A 49 0.29 -14.10 9.03
N ILE A 50 -0.78 -14.87 8.85
CA ILE A 50 -1.58 -15.41 9.96
C ILE A 50 -1.30 -16.90 10.02
N THR A 51 -0.84 -17.36 11.17
CA THR A 51 -0.57 -18.78 11.44
C THR A 51 -1.53 -19.29 12.50
N SER A 52 -2.21 -20.37 12.22
CA SER A 52 -3.01 -21.12 13.21
C SER A 52 -2.33 -22.45 13.48
N ASN A 53 -2.05 -22.74 14.74
CA ASN A 53 -1.47 -24.00 15.18
C ASN A 53 -2.55 -24.90 15.77
N GLY A 54 -2.39 -26.18 15.55
CA GLY A 54 -3.27 -27.23 16.04
C GLY A 54 -2.48 -28.46 16.47
N GLU A 55 -3.18 -29.59 16.53
CA GLU A 55 -2.61 -30.90 16.88
C GLU A 55 -3.11 -31.96 15.90
N ALA A 56 -2.18 -32.70 15.30
CA ALA A 56 -2.52 -33.74 14.32
C ALA A 56 -3.20 -34.94 15.01
N ALA A 57 -4.21 -35.49 14.33
CA ALA A 57 -4.86 -36.74 14.72
C ALA A 57 -5.39 -37.47 13.47
N HIS A 58 -5.71 -38.72 13.62
CA HIS A 58 -6.42 -39.45 12.55
C HIS A 58 -7.82 -38.86 12.35
N SER A 59 -8.26 -38.66 11.13
CA SER A 59 -9.53 -37.97 10.82
C SER A 59 -10.78 -38.72 11.36
N SER A 60 -10.70 -40.04 11.65
CA SER A 60 -11.77 -40.78 12.29
C SER A 60 -11.86 -40.56 13.80
N MET A 61 -10.87 -39.94 14.42
CA MET A 61 -10.78 -39.63 15.86
C MET A 61 -10.36 -38.14 16.05
N PRO A 62 -11.11 -37.16 15.49
CA PRO A 62 -10.71 -35.77 15.50
C PRO A 62 -10.63 -35.15 16.91
N TYR A 63 -11.28 -35.76 17.91
CA TYR A 63 -11.24 -35.34 19.30
C TYR A 63 -9.89 -35.60 19.98
N ASN A 64 -9.00 -36.36 19.36
CA ASN A 64 -7.63 -36.56 19.83
C ASN A 64 -6.64 -35.52 19.31
N GLY A 65 -7.11 -34.54 18.53
CA GLY A 65 -6.31 -33.45 17.96
C GLY A 65 -7.05 -32.11 18.00
N TYR A 66 -6.42 -31.10 17.41
CA TYR A 66 -7.01 -29.77 17.25
C TYR A 66 -6.81 -29.29 15.81
N ASN A 67 -7.90 -29.11 15.09
CA ASN A 67 -7.85 -28.73 13.68
C ASN A 67 -7.49 -27.25 13.50
N ALA A 68 -6.31 -26.95 12.95
CA ALA A 68 -5.83 -25.59 12.73
C ALA A 68 -6.63 -24.80 11.69
N ILE A 69 -7.31 -25.47 10.74
CA ILE A 69 -8.10 -24.81 9.68
C ILE A 69 -9.33 -24.11 10.29
N ASN A 70 -10.03 -24.78 11.18
CA ASN A 70 -11.33 -24.30 11.66
C ASN A 70 -11.27 -22.90 12.33
N PRO A 71 -10.37 -22.63 13.29
CA PRO A 71 -10.26 -21.31 13.89
C PRO A 71 -9.77 -20.27 12.88
N LEU A 72 -8.82 -20.61 11.98
CA LEU A 72 -8.32 -19.67 10.98
C LEU A 72 -9.43 -19.24 10.01
N MET A 73 -10.27 -20.16 9.55
CA MET A 73 -11.41 -19.81 8.67
C MET A 73 -12.39 -18.87 9.38
N LYS A 74 -12.73 -19.14 10.63
CA LYS A 74 -13.65 -18.30 11.42
C LYS A 74 -13.05 -16.90 11.65
N TYR A 75 -11.77 -16.84 12.01
CA TYR A 75 -11.02 -15.61 12.20
C TYR A 75 -11.05 -14.74 10.93
N LEU A 76 -10.75 -15.33 9.77
CA LEU A 76 -10.75 -14.60 8.50
C LEU A 76 -12.14 -14.09 8.12
N LEU A 77 -13.19 -14.90 8.34
CA LEU A 77 -14.56 -14.48 8.08
C LEU A 77 -15.02 -13.37 9.03
N GLU A 78 -14.59 -13.40 10.29
CA GLU A 78 -14.90 -12.32 11.24
C GLU A 78 -14.24 -11.01 10.84
N LEU A 79 -12.96 -11.04 10.43
CA LEU A 79 -12.26 -9.86 9.91
C LEU A 79 -12.92 -9.32 8.64
N ASP A 80 -13.23 -10.20 7.69
CA ASP A 80 -13.89 -9.79 6.44
C ASP A 80 -15.25 -9.12 6.74
N ASN A 81 -16.04 -9.69 7.62
CA ASN A 81 -17.30 -9.09 8.05
C ASN A 81 -17.13 -7.75 8.78
N ALA A 82 -16.14 -7.65 9.67
CA ALA A 82 -15.88 -6.41 10.40
C ALA A 82 -15.47 -5.27 9.45
N LEU A 83 -14.60 -5.54 8.49
CA LEU A 83 -14.14 -4.56 7.51
C LEU A 83 -15.25 -4.19 6.50
N ASN A 84 -16.06 -5.15 6.05
CA ASN A 84 -17.17 -4.89 5.12
C ASN A 84 -18.35 -4.13 5.79
N GLN A 85 -18.46 -4.15 7.11
CA GLN A 85 -19.47 -3.40 7.86
C GLN A 85 -18.97 -1.98 8.23
N ASP A 86 -17.67 -1.73 8.13
CA ASP A 86 -17.12 -0.41 8.35
C ASP A 86 -17.44 0.49 7.12
N LEU A 87 -18.11 1.59 7.37
CA LEU A 87 -18.60 2.50 6.33
C LEU A 87 -17.63 3.67 6.08
N ARG A 88 -16.45 3.66 6.73
CA ARG A 88 -15.45 4.69 6.51
C ARG A 88 -14.92 4.62 5.08
N GLN A 89 -14.85 5.76 4.46
CA GLN A 89 -14.31 5.92 3.12
C GLN A 89 -13.61 7.26 2.99
N ASN A 90 -12.58 7.29 2.18
CA ASN A 90 -11.92 8.52 1.77
C ASN A 90 -12.57 9.05 0.49
N GLU A 91 -12.74 10.36 0.37
CA GLU A 91 -13.39 10.99 -0.80
C GLU A 91 -12.65 10.74 -2.14
N VAL A 92 -11.32 10.50 -2.06
CA VAL A 92 -10.44 10.31 -3.23
C VAL A 92 -10.09 8.84 -3.41
N LEU A 93 -9.78 8.16 -2.30
CA LEU A 93 -9.25 6.79 -2.31
C LEU A 93 -10.35 5.71 -2.19
N GLY A 94 -11.57 6.11 -1.82
CA GLY A 94 -12.68 5.18 -1.59
C GLY A 94 -12.52 4.38 -0.30
N GLU A 95 -12.98 3.14 -0.29
CA GLU A 95 -13.01 2.24 0.88
C GLU A 95 -11.68 1.52 1.10
N LEU A 96 -11.44 1.06 2.33
CA LEU A 96 -10.42 0.06 2.63
C LEU A 96 -10.73 -1.25 1.88
N VAL A 97 -9.71 -1.96 1.44
CA VAL A 97 -9.86 -3.25 0.74
C VAL A 97 -8.96 -4.29 1.39
N MET A 98 -9.54 -5.45 1.75
CA MET A 98 -8.80 -6.62 2.22
C MET A 98 -8.87 -7.75 1.19
N SER A 99 -7.77 -8.47 1.02
CA SER A 99 -7.70 -9.68 0.19
C SER A 99 -6.85 -10.75 0.86
N THR A 100 -7.44 -11.91 1.13
CA THR A 100 -6.67 -13.12 1.45
C THR A 100 -6.11 -13.68 0.15
N THR A 101 -4.81 -13.60 -0.03
CA THR A 101 -4.13 -13.94 -1.30
C THR A 101 -3.50 -15.32 -1.31
N ILE A 102 -3.16 -15.85 -0.13
CA ILE A 102 -2.60 -17.19 0.04
C ILE A 102 -3.32 -17.87 1.21
N PHE A 103 -3.64 -19.15 1.03
CA PHE A 103 -4.17 -20.01 2.09
C PHE A 103 -3.63 -21.42 1.90
N ASN A 104 -2.81 -21.88 2.85
CA ASN A 104 -2.19 -23.22 2.84
C ASN A 104 -2.50 -23.95 4.13
N ALA A 105 -3.02 -25.17 4.03
CA ALA A 105 -3.32 -25.99 5.19
C ALA A 105 -3.51 -27.46 4.82
N GLY A 106 -3.07 -28.33 5.74
CA GLY A 106 -3.26 -29.78 5.65
C GLY A 106 -2.39 -30.46 4.59
N ASP A 107 -2.05 -31.72 4.83
CA ASP A 107 -1.19 -32.53 3.97
C ASP A 107 -1.91 -33.77 3.42
N GLN A 108 -2.84 -34.32 4.19
CA GLN A 108 -3.54 -35.56 3.84
C GLN A 108 -5.01 -35.51 4.27
N VAL A 109 -5.90 -36.08 3.44
CA VAL A 109 -7.35 -36.08 3.68
C VAL A 109 -7.76 -36.87 4.94
N ASN A 110 -6.95 -37.82 5.37
CA ASN A 110 -7.22 -38.66 6.55
C ASN A 110 -6.50 -38.19 7.82
N SER A 111 -5.97 -36.97 7.82
CA SER A 111 -5.30 -36.34 8.98
C SER A 111 -5.95 -35.02 9.36
N VAL A 112 -6.17 -34.78 10.65
CA VAL A 112 -6.51 -33.47 11.23
C VAL A 112 -5.31 -32.54 11.05
N PRO A 113 -5.43 -31.38 10.40
CA PRO A 113 -4.32 -30.47 10.17
C PRO A 113 -3.80 -29.84 11.46
N ALA A 114 -2.47 -29.92 11.67
CA ALA A 114 -1.78 -29.28 12.79
C ALA A 114 -1.32 -27.85 12.50
N ASN A 115 -1.40 -27.41 11.24
CA ASN A 115 -0.98 -26.06 10.85
C ASN A 115 -1.86 -25.55 9.70
N ALA A 116 -2.15 -24.25 9.75
CA ALA A 116 -2.78 -23.52 8.67
C ALA A 116 -2.19 -22.10 8.60
N VAL A 117 -1.94 -21.60 7.41
CA VAL A 117 -1.35 -20.28 7.17
C VAL A 117 -2.18 -19.53 6.13
N ALA A 118 -2.47 -18.26 6.41
CA ALA A 118 -3.02 -17.34 5.43
C ALA A 118 -2.11 -16.13 5.26
N GLU A 119 -2.00 -15.61 4.04
CA GLU A 119 -1.38 -14.31 3.78
C GLU A 119 -2.42 -13.35 3.21
N ILE A 120 -2.42 -12.13 3.76
CA ILE A 120 -3.45 -11.13 3.55
C ILE A 120 -2.80 -9.82 3.17
N ASN A 121 -3.31 -9.18 2.11
CA ASN A 121 -3.00 -7.80 1.79
C ASN A 121 -4.20 -6.91 2.15
N VAL A 122 -3.95 -5.80 2.84
CA VAL A 122 -4.95 -4.77 3.14
C VAL A 122 -4.49 -3.45 2.55
N ARG A 123 -5.38 -2.79 1.79
CA ARG A 123 -5.20 -1.44 1.27
C ARG A 123 -5.93 -0.45 2.15
N THR A 124 -5.19 0.27 2.97
CA THR A 124 -5.70 1.19 3.98
C THR A 124 -5.96 2.58 3.44
N ILE A 125 -6.73 3.35 4.18
CA ILE A 125 -7.07 4.76 3.90
C ILE A 125 -6.76 5.59 5.15
N PRO A 126 -6.66 6.93 5.08
CA PRO A 126 -6.40 7.76 6.26
C PRO A 126 -7.41 7.59 7.39
N GLU A 127 -8.68 7.41 7.05
CA GLU A 127 -9.80 7.24 8.00
C GLU A 127 -9.82 5.88 8.70
N PHE A 128 -9.06 4.92 8.16
CA PHE A 128 -8.84 3.59 8.74
C PHE A 128 -7.41 3.17 8.44
N ASP A 129 -6.52 3.64 9.28
CA ASP A 129 -5.09 3.57 9.07
C ASP A 129 -4.49 2.20 9.40
N ASN A 130 -3.18 2.08 9.18
CA ASN A 130 -2.46 0.84 9.39
C ASN A 130 -2.49 0.39 10.86
N ASP A 131 -2.39 1.30 11.81
CA ASP A 131 -2.31 0.95 13.23
C ASP A 131 -3.68 0.44 13.74
N GLU A 132 -4.78 1.06 13.31
CA GLU A 132 -6.13 0.57 13.62
C GLU A 132 -6.40 -0.82 13.02
N VAL A 133 -6.00 -1.06 11.77
CA VAL A 133 -6.13 -2.38 11.14
C VAL A 133 -5.29 -3.42 11.86
N ILE A 134 -4.05 -3.09 12.23
CA ILE A 134 -3.18 -4.00 12.99
C ILE A 134 -3.80 -4.33 14.35
N ALA A 135 -4.40 -3.34 15.03
CA ALA A 135 -5.10 -3.55 16.30
C ALA A 135 -6.29 -4.51 16.12
N LEU A 136 -7.14 -4.28 15.13
CA LEU A 136 -8.29 -5.14 14.81
C LEU A 136 -7.86 -6.60 14.59
N PHE A 137 -6.82 -6.83 13.81
CA PHE A 137 -6.30 -8.17 13.52
C PHE A 137 -5.80 -8.88 14.80
N LYS A 138 -5.07 -8.15 15.66
CA LYS A 138 -4.55 -8.70 16.93
C LYS A 138 -5.65 -8.96 17.93
N GLU A 139 -6.56 -8.02 18.15
CA GLU A 139 -7.69 -8.17 19.09
C GLU A 139 -8.59 -9.33 18.69
N THR A 140 -8.85 -9.49 17.39
CA THR A 140 -9.61 -10.63 16.88
C THR A 140 -8.87 -11.95 17.15
N ALA A 141 -7.54 -12.01 16.96
CA ALA A 141 -6.76 -13.21 17.28
C ALA A 141 -6.76 -13.51 18.78
N ASP A 142 -6.62 -12.49 19.62
CA ASP A 142 -6.65 -12.64 21.08
C ASP A 142 -7.99 -13.20 21.57
N LYS A 143 -9.11 -12.79 20.97
CA LYS A 143 -10.43 -13.36 21.24
C LYS A 143 -10.47 -14.86 20.96
N TYR A 144 -10.00 -15.32 19.79
CA TYR A 144 -9.96 -16.75 19.46
C TYR A 144 -8.98 -17.52 20.35
N ASN A 145 -7.86 -16.92 20.71
CA ASN A 145 -6.85 -17.53 21.59
C ASN A 145 -7.37 -17.68 23.02
N ALA A 146 -8.19 -16.74 23.50
CA ALA A 146 -8.88 -16.88 24.80
C ALA A 146 -9.90 -18.04 24.82
N GLU A 147 -10.41 -18.45 23.65
CA GLU A 147 -11.30 -19.62 23.48
C GLU A 147 -10.54 -20.94 23.22
N GLY A 148 -9.21 -20.92 23.26
CA GLY A 148 -8.35 -22.11 23.16
C GLY A 148 -7.74 -22.35 21.79
N SER A 149 -7.80 -21.37 20.87
CA SER A 149 -7.04 -21.40 19.61
C SER A 149 -5.58 -20.97 19.84
N ASP A 150 -4.71 -21.17 18.85
CA ASP A 150 -3.36 -20.61 18.79
C ASP A 150 -3.16 -19.91 17.44
N ILE A 151 -3.70 -18.68 17.33
CA ILE A 151 -3.58 -17.83 16.16
C ILE A 151 -2.50 -16.79 16.42
N LYS A 152 -1.53 -16.69 15.48
CA LYS A 152 -0.44 -15.71 15.50
C LYS A 152 -0.57 -14.76 14.33
N VAL A 153 -0.47 -13.47 14.63
CA VAL A 153 -0.54 -12.37 13.65
C VAL A 153 0.85 -11.77 13.49
N GLU A 154 1.41 -11.88 12.31
CA GLU A 154 2.67 -11.25 11.93
C GLU A 154 2.40 -10.18 10.87
N VAL A 155 2.87 -8.96 11.09
CA VAL A 155 2.88 -7.89 10.09
C VAL A 155 4.17 -8.00 9.31
N THR A 156 4.09 -8.37 8.03
CA THR A 156 5.27 -8.57 7.18
C THR A 156 5.64 -7.32 6.38
N MET A 157 4.68 -6.40 6.17
CA MET A 157 4.90 -5.10 5.54
C MET A 157 3.86 -4.09 6.06
N SER A 158 4.28 -2.85 6.28
CA SER A 158 3.42 -1.73 6.66
C SER A 158 3.88 -0.44 6.02
N LEU A 159 3.14 0.01 5.02
CA LEU A 159 3.31 1.27 4.31
C LEU A 159 2.03 2.10 4.49
N PRO A 160 2.07 3.26 5.18
CA PRO A 160 0.88 4.07 5.43
C PRO A 160 0.32 4.66 4.13
N SER A 161 -0.96 5.00 4.14
CA SER A 161 -1.57 5.80 3.09
C SER A 161 -0.94 7.19 3.03
N VAL A 162 -0.97 7.78 1.85
CA VAL A 162 -0.60 9.17 1.61
C VAL A 162 -1.85 9.92 1.16
N PHE A 163 -2.18 10.98 1.89
CA PHE A 163 -3.28 11.85 1.53
C PHE A 163 -2.82 13.30 1.54
N THR A 164 -2.93 13.96 0.39
CA THR A 164 -2.76 15.41 0.27
C THR A 164 -3.95 15.99 -0.49
N ASN A 165 -4.16 17.32 -0.38
CA ASN A 165 -5.27 17.98 -1.09
C ASN A 165 -5.01 18.16 -2.60
N GLY A 166 -3.82 17.84 -3.09
CA GLY A 166 -3.44 17.95 -4.49
C GLY A 166 -3.36 19.40 -5.01
N GLN A 167 -3.36 20.38 -4.11
CA GLN A 167 -3.34 21.80 -4.46
C GLN A 167 -1.97 22.39 -4.12
N SER A 168 -1.20 22.70 -5.13
CA SER A 168 0.08 23.38 -4.96
C SER A 168 0.53 24.03 -6.26
N LYS A 169 1.40 25.04 -6.18
CA LYS A 169 2.04 25.63 -7.37
C LYS A 169 2.78 24.57 -8.21
N MET A 170 3.39 23.59 -7.54
CA MET A 170 4.06 22.48 -8.23
C MET A 170 3.09 21.70 -9.13
N VAL A 171 1.91 21.40 -8.65
CA VAL A 171 0.86 20.70 -9.43
C VAL A 171 0.34 21.59 -10.58
N GLU A 172 0.07 22.87 -10.32
CA GLU A 172 -0.36 23.82 -11.35
C GLU A 172 0.65 23.95 -12.48
N TRP A 173 1.92 24.18 -12.14
CA TRP A 173 3.00 24.25 -13.13
C TRP A 173 3.18 22.92 -13.89
N THR A 174 3.04 21.80 -13.21
CA THR A 174 3.13 20.49 -13.87
C THR A 174 2.03 20.33 -14.92
N LYS A 175 0.81 20.79 -14.67
CA LYS A 175 -0.27 20.79 -15.67
C LYS A 175 0.05 21.70 -16.87
N GLU A 176 0.56 22.89 -16.61
CA GLU A 176 0.96 23.82 -17.69
C GLU A 176 2.10 23.21 -18.54
N LEU A 177 3.12 22.66 -17.88
CA LEU A 177 4.27 22.03 -18.55
C LEU A 177 3.87 20.74 -19.27
N GLY A 178 2.95 19.97 -18.71
CA GLY A 178 2.38 18.80 -19.36
C GLY A 178 1.74 19.15 -20.70
N LYS A 179 0.91 20.18 -20.72
CA LYS A 179 0.32 20.68 -21.97
C LYS A 179 1.37 21.16 -22.97
N LYS A 180 2.42 21.83 -22.48
CA LYS A 180 3.53 22.35 -23.32
C LYS A 180 4.38 21.24 -23.93
N TYR A 181 4.81 20.25 -23.14
CA TYR A 181 5.78 19.24 -23.53
C TYR A 181 5.17 17.92 -24.00
N LEU A 182 4.04 17.52 -23.43
CA LEU A 182 3.37 16.26 -23.74
C LEU A 182 2.20 16.43 -24.69
N GLY A 183 1.66 17.65 -24.82
CA GLY A 183 0.59 17.98 -25.79
C GLY A 183 -0.81 17.64 -25.33
N PHE A 184 -1.02 17.23 -24.07
CA PHE A 184 -2.34 16.91 -23.52
C PHE A 184 -2.58 17.54 -22.14
N ASP A 185 -3.82 17.58 -21.72
CA ASP A 185 -4.19 18.06 -20.40
C ASP A 185 -3.94 16.98 -19.35
N ILE A 186 -3.30 17.35 -18.23
CA ILE A 186 -2.97 16.44 -17.15
C ILE A 186 -4.13 16.32 -16.16
N ARG A 187 -4.56 15.10 -15.89
CA ARG A 187 -5.59 14.77 -14.88
C ARG A 187 -5.00 14.69 -13.48
N GLN A 188 -5.86 14.69 -12.47
CA GLN A 188 -5.48 14.42 -11.07
C GLN A 188 -6.37 13.32 -10.50
N GLU A 189 -5.77 12.33 -9.86
CA GLU A 189 -6.48 11.19 -9.31
C GLU A 189 -5.77 10.67 -8.05
N GLY A 190 -6.49 9.89 -7.23
CA GLY A 190 -5.90 9.02 -6.21
C GLY A 190 -5.49 7.68 -6.80
N SER A 191 -4.56 6.98 -6.16
CA SER A 191 -4.09 5.66 -6.58
C SER A 191 -4.38 4.59 -5.53
N PRO A 192 -4.79 3.38 -5.94
CA PRO A 192 -4.86 2.23 -5.04
C PRO A 192 -3.47 1.62 -4.74
N GLY A 193 -2.44 2.00 -5.49
CA GLY A 193 -1.06 1.55 -5.30
C GLY A 193 -0.36 2.26 -4.14
N VAL A 194 0.85 1.83 -3.83
CA VAL A 194 1.74 2.45 -2.84
C VAL A 194 3.06 2.82 -3.51
N THR A 195 3.79 3.76 -2.92
CA THR A 195 5.11 4.16 -3.38
C THR A 195 6.03 4.50 -2.20
N ASP A 196 7.25 4.87 -2.48
CA ASP A 196 8.21 5.42 -1.52
C ASP A 196 7.65 6.62 -0.72
N ALA A 197 6.67 7.35 -1.26
CA ALA A 197 6.01 8.45 -0.59
C ALA A 197 5.38 8.05 0.75
N SER A 198 4.92 6.80 0.90
CA SER A 198 4.43 6.26 2.18
C SER A 198 5.38 6.48 3.35
N ASN A 199 6.67 6.33 3.13
CA ASN A 199 7.68 6.57 4.16
C ASN A 199 8.14 8.04 4.19
N LEU A 200 8.31 8.65 3.02
CA LEU A 200 8.89 10.00 2.92
C LEU A 200 7.94 11.08 3.44
N LEU A 201 6.63 10.87 3.36
CA LEU A 201 5.63 11.85 3.81
C LEU A 201 5.10 11.62 5.23
N ARG A 202 5.71 10.73 6.01
CA ARG A 202 5.33 10.54 7.42
C ARG A 202 5.43 11.85 8.20
N GLY A 203 4.32 12.25 8.83
CA GLY A 203 4.25 13.47 9.63
C GLY A 203 4.12 14.78 8.83
N LYS A 204 3.96 14.68 7.50
CA LYS A 204 3.52 15.81 6.68
C LYS A 204 1.99 15.88 6.69
N ASP A 205 1.45 17.08 6.60
CA ASP A 205 0.01 17.34 6.55
C ASP A 205 -0.56 17.28 5.12
N GLU A 206 -1.88 17.45 5.00
CA GLU A 206 -2.58 17.38 3.72
C GLU A 206 -2.24 18.53 2.75
N ASP A 207 -1.72 19.64 3.26
CA ASP A 207 -1.30 20.79 2.45
C ASP A 207 0.11 20.63 1.90
N PHE A 208 0.85 19.59 2.30
CA PHE A 208 2.22 19.37 1.82
C PHE A 208 2.22 19.13 0.30
N PRO A 209 3.01 19.89 -0.49
CA PRO A 209 3.09 19.74 -1.93
C PRO A 209 3.67 18.38 -2.33
N PHE A 210 2.79 17.49 -2.75
CA PHE A 210 3.14 16.14 -3.21
C PHE A 210 2.49 15.83 -4.54
N MET A 211 3.23 15.15 -5.40
CA MET A 211 2.70 14.48 -6.58
C MET A 211 3.55 13.29 -6.98
N MET A 212 2.92 12.31 -7.58
CA MET A 212 3.51 11.24 -8.34
C MET A 212 3.20 11.49 -9.81
N PHE A 213 4.22 11.64 -10.64
CA PHE A 213 4.05 11.94 -12.05
C PHE A 213 5.30 11.57 -12.85
N GLY A 214 5.18 10.67 -13.81
CA GLY A 214 6.31 10.21 -14.59
C GLY A 214 5.97 9.53 -15.91
N PRO A 215 6.97 9.29 -16.75
CA PRO A 215 6.79 8.64 -18.05
C PRO A 215 6.41 7.17 -17.85
N GLY A 216 5.64 6.64 -18.77
CA GLY A 216 5.16 5.26 -18.76
C GLY A 216 3.70 5.15 -18.33
N GLU A 217 3.05 4.11 -18.81
CA GLU A 217 1.64 3.87 -18.55
C GLU A 217 1.46 2.89 -17.40
N THR A 218 0.71 3.30 -16.37
CA THR A 218 0.42 2.46 -15.18
C THR A 218 -0.10 1.06 -15.55
N LYS A 219 -0.90 0.96 -16.62
CA LYS A 219 -1.42 -0.34 -17.09
C LYS A 219 -0.34 -1.31 -17.61
N MET A 220 0.88 -0.82 -17.87
CA MET A 220 2.01 -1.64 -18.34
C MET A 220 2.91 -2.12 -17.20
N ALA A 221 2.77 -1.57 -15.99
CA ALA A 221 3.57 -1.95 -14.83
C ALA A 221 3.49 -3.46 -14.56
N HIS A 222 4.63 -4.09 -14.30
CA HIS A 222 4.79 -5.52 -14.00
C HIS A 222 4.35 -6.48 -15.11
N LYS A 223 4.15 -6.00 -16.34
CA LYS A 223 3.79 -6.87 -17.48
C LYS A 223 5.03 -7.32 -18.25
N VAL A 224 4.89 -8.48 -18.88
CA VAL A 224 5.86 -8.89 -19.90
C VAL A 224 5.87 -7.87 -21.03
N ASP A 225 7.06 -7.49 -21.49
CA ASP A 225 7.28 -6.44 -22.50
C ASP A 225 6.81 -5.04 -22.03
N GLU A 226 6.97 -4.73 -20.75
CA GLU A 226 6.77 -3.37 -20.22
C GLU A 226 7.63 -2.37 -21.02
N TYR A 227 7.02 -1.25 -21.39
CA TYR A 227 7.67 -0.25 -22.23
C TYR A 227 7.30 1.17 -21.85
N VAL A 228 8.13 2.12 -22.29
CA VAL A 228 7.84 3.55 -22.30
C VAL A 228 8.12 4.08 -23.72
N TYR A 229 7.28 4.98 -24.21
CA TYR A 229 7.52 5.66 -25.47
C TYR A 229 8.70 6.64 -25.33
N LYS A 230 9.69 6.51 -26.22
CA LYS A 230 10.91 7.32 -26.16
C LYS A 230 10.65 8.82 -26.23
N GLU A 231 9.69 9.23 -27.07
CA GLU A 231 9.28 10.63 -27.17
C GLU A 231 8.73 11.17 -25.84
N TYR A 232 7.90 10.43 -25.14
CA TYR A 232 7.39 10.85 -23.83
C TYR A 232 8.49 10.86 -22.78
N TYR A 233 9.36 9.86 -22.76
CA TYR A 233 10.49 9.83 -21.83
C TYR A 233 11.37 11.10 -21.98
N LEU A 234 11.68 11.51 -23.22
CA LEU A 234 12.46 12.71 -23.48
C LEU A 234 11.68 13.99 -23.11
N ALA A 235 10.39 14.04 -23.42
CA ALA A 235 9.54 15.18 -23.06
C ALA A 235 9.42 15.35 -21.54
N PHE A 236 9.33 14.27 -20.77
CA PHE A 236 9.35 14.33 -19.30
C PHE A 236 10.68 14.86 -18.76
N PHE A 237 11.80 14.55 -19.41
CA PHE A 237 13.09 15.12 -19.02
C PHE A 237 13.10 16.66 -19.14
N ASP A 238 12.61 17.20 -20.24
CA ASP A 238 12.50 18.65 -20.43
C ASP A 238 11.49 19.29 -19.48
N LEU A 239 10.37 18.62 -19.25
CA LEU A 239 9.35 19.04 -18.29
C LEU A 239 9.93 19.13 -16.86
N TYR A 240 10.59 18.09 -16.38
CA TYR A 240 11.19 18.09 -15.04
C TYR A 240 12.27 19.15 -14.89
N LYS A 241 13.09 19.35 -15.90
CA LYS A 241 14.12 20.40 -15.90
C LYS A 241 13.50 21.78 -15.70
N GLU A 242 12.44 22.11 -16.43
CA GLU A 242 11.76 23.40 -16.28
C GLU A 242 11.02 23.51 -14.96
N LEU A 243 10.37 22.43 -14.51
CA LEU A 243 9.69 22.38 -13.20
C LEU A 243 10.68 22.63 -12.05
N ILE A 244 11.83 21.96 -12.05
CA ILE A 244 12.87 22.15 -11.00
C ILE A 244 13.37 23.59 -11.01
N LEU A 245 13.58 24.20 -12.18
CA LEU A 245 13.99 25.59 -12.27
C LEU A 245 12.92 26.55 -11.72
N LYS A 246 11.63 26.30 -11.99
CA LYS A 246 10.53 27.08 -11.40
C LYS A 246 10.51 26.95 -9.87
N LEU A 247 10.60 25.73 -9.34
CA LEU A 247 10.64 25.48 -7.90
C LEU A 247 11.84 26.13 -7.21
N ALA A 248 12.99 26.19 -7.87
CA ALA A 248 14.21 26.80 -7.31
C ALA A 248 14.21 28.33 -7.33
N HIS A 249 13.41 28.97 -8.17
CA HIS A 249 13.37 30.42 -8.36
C HIS A 249 12.23 31.13 -7.63
N GLU A 250 11.16 30.42 -7.33
CA GLU A 250 10.12 30.92 -6.43
C GLU A 250 10.33 30.27 -5.06
N GLU A 251 10.51 31.06 -4.03
CA GLU A 251 10.39 30.58 -2.64
C GLU A 251 9.02 29.92 -2.52
N ALA A 252 9.01 28.62 -2.22
CA ALA A 252 7.85 27.78 -2.17
C ALA A 252 6.84 28.23 -1.10
#